data_f530f4faacad8c01de1341e668109434
#
_entry.id   f530f4faacad8c01de1341e668109434
#
_cell.length_a   1.000
_cell.length_b   1.000
_cell.length_c   1.000
_cell.angle_alpha   90.00
_cell.angle_beta   90.00
_cell.angle_gamma   90.00
#
_symmetry.space_group_name_H-M   'P 1'
#
loop_
_entity.id
_entity.type
_entity.pdbx_description
1 polymer ?
#
loop_
_entity_poly.entity_id
_entity_poly.type
_entity_poly.pdbx_seq_one_letter_code
_entity_poly.pdbx_strand_id
1 'polypeptide(L)'
;MGKTTLATNLAAYVASTGARTLLIDLDLMFGDVAISLQLAPMHSIRDVTQMQGRLDEQALASVVAVHEPSGLYVLAAPSDPGDADRVPAAVVEELLRVARQHYEYVFVDTPPSLTEQVLTACDLSDLTLLIATLDIPAVKNLRIAINTLDTLGASKDNRVVVVNRADAKVGLKPADVEAALKHSITARIPSSVSVPSSINRGVAVVLDEPRSPVAAAIRSIADTEIRARFGDVAQNGAKRAFGLLRSKK
;
A
#
# COMPACT_ATOMS: atom_id res chain seq x y z
N MET A 1 10.75 6.63 6.84
CA MET A 1 9.68 6.07 7.70
C MET A 1 9.31 4.64 7.35
N GLY A 2 9.48 4.18 6.11
CA GLY A 2 9.27 2.78 5.69
C GLY A 2 7.88 2.48 5.13
N LYS A 3 7.21 3.45 4.50
CA LYS A 3 5.91 3.24 3.82
C LYS A 3 6.00 2.20 2.72
N THR A 4 6.88 2.41 1.74
CA THR A 4 7.11 1.49 0.62
C THR A 4 7.49 0.08 1.11
N THR A 5 8.35 0.00 2.13
CA THR A 5 8.71 -1.30 2.75
C THR A 5 7.48 -1.99 3.34
N LEU A 6 6.61 -1.25 4.05
CA LEU A 6 5.39 -1.83 4.63
C LEU A 6 4.40 -2.21 3.53
N ALA A 7 4.17 -1.35 2.55
CA ALA A 7 3.26 -1.60 1.44
C ALA A 7 3.66 -2.83 0.62
N THR A 8 4.94 -2.93 0.22
CA THR A 8 5.46 -4.08 -0.54
C THR A 8 5.35 -5.39 0.24
N ASN A 9 5.65 -5.36 1.55
CA ASN A 9 5.59 -6.55 2.38
C ASN A 9 4.16 -7.00 2.69
N LEU A 10 3.25 -6.08 3.00
CA LEU A 10 1.83 -6.40 3.21
C LEU A 10 1.22 -6.99 1.93
N ALA A 11 1.43 -6.32 0.79
CA ALA A 11 0.90 -6.76 -0.50
C ALA A 11 1.48 -8.12 -0.93
N ALA A 12 2.81 -8.31 -0.81
CA ALA A 12 3.46 -9.58 -1.13
C ALA A 12 2.97 -10.72 -0.23
N TYR A 13 2.77 -10.48 1.06
CA TYR A 13 2.23 -11.49 1.97
C TYR A 13 0.80 -11.87 1.59
N VAL A 14 -0.09 -10.89 1.36
CA VAL A 14 -1.47 -11.17 0.98
C VAL A 14 -1.53 -11.93 -0.35
N ALA A 15 -0.74 -11.51 -1.36
CA ALA A 15 -0.64 -12.21 -2.64
C ALA A 15 -0.17 -13.65 -2.47
N SER A 16 0.83 -13.91 -1.61
CA SER A 16 1.37 -15.26 -1.35
C SER A 16 0.35 -16.22 -0.73
N THR A 17 -0.77 -15.72 -0.20
CA THR A 17 -1.89 -16.55 0.29
C THR A 17 -2.84 -16.99 -0.83
N GLY A 18 -2.58 -16.61 -2.08
CA GLY A 18 -3.39 -16.94 -3.25
C GLY A 18 -4.45 -15.89 -3.61
N ALA A 19 -4.54 -14.79 -2.85
CA ALA A 19 -5.46 -13.69 -3.15
C ALA A 19 -4.94 -12.85 -4.33
N ARG A 20 -5.80 -12.53 -5.29
CA ARG A 20 -5.45 -11.67 -6.42
C ARG A 20 -5.21 -10.23 -5.93
N THR A 21 -3.95 -9.86 -5.79
CA THR A 21 -3.52 -8.62 -5.12
C THR A 21 -2.77 -7.71 -6.08
N LEU A 22 -3.12 -6.42 -6.08
CA LEU A 22 -2.43 -5.36 -6.82
C LEU A 22 -1.77 -4.39 -5.85
N LEU A 23 -0.53 -3.99 -6.14
CA LEU A 23 0.15 -2.87 -5.50
C LEU A 23 0.38 -1.77 -6.52
N ILE A 24 -0.10 -0.56 -6.21
CA ILE A 24 0.06 0.64 -7.03
C ILE A 24 1.05 1.57 -6.34
N ASP A 25 2.06 2.02 -7.08
CA ASP A 25 3.03 3.01 -6.60
C ASP A 25 2.56 4.42 -6.99
N LEU A 26 2.09 5.19 -6.02
CA LEU A 26 1.72 6.61 -6.18
C LEU A 26 2.81 7.58 -5.70
N ASP A 27 3.99 7.13 -5.33
CA ASP A 27 5.15 8.03 -5.20
C ASP A 27 5.72 8.32 -6.59
N LEU A 28 4.99 9.14 -7.35
CA LEU A 28 5.21 9.36 -8.77
C LEU A 28 6.56 9.99 -9.10
N MET A 29 7.20 10.65 -8.12
CA MET A 29 8.51 11.30 -8.29
C MET A 29 9.67 10.39 -7.90
N PHE A 30 9.48 9.56 -6.87
CA PHE A 30 10.55 8.76 -6.26
C PHE A 30 10.07 7.34 -5.94
N GLY A 31 9.26 6.76 -6.84
CA GLY A 31 8.69 5.43 -6.64
C GLY A 31 9.74 4.34 -6.49
N ASP A 32 9.69 3.65 -5.35
CA ASP A 32 10.66 2.64 -4.97
C ASP A 32 10.08 1.21 -4.96
N VAL A 33 8.78 1.04 -5.30
CA VAL A 33 8.13 -0.28 -5.26
C VAL A 33 8.82 -1.26 -6.22
N ALA A 34 9.00 -0.86 -7.49
CA ALA A 34 9.59 -1.72 -8.50
C ALA A 34 11.03 -2.10 -8.14
N ILE A 35 11.86 -1.14 -7.71
CA ILE A 35 13.25 -1.42 -7.33
C ILE A 35 13.34 -2.27 -6.06
N SER A 36 12.44 -2.07 -5.09
CA SER A 36 12.39 -2.86 -3.85
C SER A 36 12.02 -4.32 -4.08
N LEU A 37 11.36 -4.64 -5.20
CA LEU A 37 10.98 -5.98 -5.61
C LEU A 37 11.82 -6.50 -6.80
N GLN A 38 12.89 -5.78 -7.17
CA GLN A 38 13.76 -6.06 -8.33
C GLN A 38 12.96 -6.32 -9.62
N LEU A 39 11.87 -5.59 -9.80
CA LEU A 39 11.10 -5.61 -11.03
C LEU A 39 11.70 -4.63 -12.05
N ALA A 40 11.65 -5.01 -13.33
CA ALA A 40 11.98 -4.16 -14.46
C ALA A 40 10.71 -3.95 -15.32
N PRO A 41 9.71 -3.17 -14.84
CA PRO A 41 8.45 -3.01 -15.54
C PRO A 41 8.67 -2.28 -16.87
N MET A 42 8.02 -2.73 -17.93
CA MET A 42 8.01 -2.06 -19.23
C MET A 42 7.00 -0.91 -19.28
N HIS A 43 6.04 -0.93 -18.37
CA HIS A 43 4.95 0.04 -18.27
C HIS A 43 4.86 0.60 -16.85
N SER A 44 4.19 1.74 -16.72
CA SER A 44 3.99 2.44 -15.45
C SER A 44 2.59 3.08 -15.40
N ILE A 45 2.24 3.71 -14.28
CA ILE A 45 0.99 4.45 -14.15
C ILE A 45 0.85 5.57 -15.21
N ARG A 46 1.96 6.06 -15.80
CA ARG A 46 1.92 7.00 -16.90
C ARG A 46 1.20 6.43 -18.13
N ASP A 47 1.37 5.14 -18.43
CA ASP A 47 0.72 4.50 -19.57
C ASP A 47 -0.80 4.45 -19.37
N VAL A 48 -1.26 4.34 -18.12
CA VAL A 48 -2.69 4.41 -17.77
C VAL A 48 -3.30 5.75 -18.16
N THR A 49 -2.54 6.85 -18.12
CA THR A 49 -3.07 8.17 -18.54
C THR A 49 -3.52 8.20 -19.99
N GLN A 50 -2.90 7.40 -20.85
CA GLN A 50 -3.26 7.30 -22.27
C GLN A 50 -4.54 6.48 -22.48
N MET A 51 -4.98 5.76 -21.46
CA MET A 51 -6.17 4.90 -21.46
C MET A 51 -7.36 5.56 -20.76
N GLN A 52 -7.23 6.81 -20.29
CA GLN A 52 -8.28 7.51 -19.56
C GLN A 52 -9.62 7.48 -20.30
N GLY A 53 -10.68 7.11 -19.57
CA GLY A 53 -12.04 6.93 -20.12
C GLY A 53 -12.25 5.62 -20.88
N ARG A 54 -11.20 4.75 -20.98
CA ARG A 54 -11.27 3.44 -21.66
C ARG A 54 -10.50 2.36 -20.87
N LEU A 55 -10.16 2.64 -19.62
CA LEU A 55 -9.46 1.68 -18.77
C LEU A 55 -10.43 0.54 -18.40
N ASP A 56 -10.06 -0.68 -18.76
CA ASP A 56 -10.77 -1.92 -18.41
C ASP A 56 -9.79 -2.94 -17.82
N GLU A 57 -10.28 -4.15 -17.54
CA GLU A 57 -9.44 -5.23 -16.99
C GLU A 57 -8.24 -5.57 -17.88
N GLN A 58 -8.47 -5.65 -19.20
CA GLN A 58 -7.44 -6.05 -20.15
C GLN A 58 -6.38 -4.96 -20.29
N ALA A 59 -6.81 -3.70 -20.34
CA ALA A 59 -5.93 -2.54 -20.38
C ALA A 59 -5.08 -2.46 -19.10
N LEU A 60 -5.68 -2.63 -17.91
CA LEU A 60 -4.96 -2.66 -16.66
C LEU A 60 -3.98 -3.84 -16.60
N ALA A 61 -4.39 -5.04 -17.01
CA ALA A 61 -3.54 -6.21 -17.03
C ALA A 61 -2.33 -6.07 -17.96
N SER A 62 -2.43 -5.25 -19.01
CA SER A 62 -1.34 -5.03 -19.97
C SER A 62 -0.21 -4.15 -19.44
N VAL A 63 -0.44 -3.40 -18.36
CA VAL A 63 0.53 -2.43 -17.80
C VAL A 63 1.10 -2.82 -16.43
N VAL A 64 0.61 -3.91 -15.84
CA VAL A 64 1.14 -4.42 -14.56
C VAL A 64 2.26 -5.42 -14.76
N ALA A 65 3.26 -5.37 -13.89
CA ALA A 65 4.28 -6.41 -13.76
C ALA A 65 3.88 -7.44 -12.70
N VAL A 66 4.44 -8.65 -12.77
CA VAL A 66 4.21 -9.69 -11.76
C VAL A 66 5.49 -9.95 -10.98
N HIS A 67 5.41 -9.89 -9.67
CA HIS A 67 6.49 -10.31 -8.78
C HIS A 67 6.34 -11.81 -8.53
N GLU A 68 7.07 -12.61 -9.29
CA GLU A 68 6.97 -14.09 -9.30
C GLU A 68 7.06 -14.74 -7.90
N PRO A 69 7.96 -14.30 -6.98
CA PRO A 69 8.05 -14.93 -5.67
C PRO A 69 6.78 -14.86 -4.82
N SER A 70 5.90 -13.88 -5.05
CA SER A 70 4.65 -13.70 -4.29
C SER A 70 3.39 -13.84 -5.12
N GLY A 71 3.46 -13.78 -6.45
CA GLY A 71 2.30 -13.65 -7.32
C GLY A 71 1.64 -12.27 -7.27
N LEU A 72 2.33 -11.25 -6.70
CA LEU A 72 1.83 -9.89 -6.57
C LEU A 72 1.86 -9.18 -7.92
N TYR A 73 0.75 -8.56 -8.32
CA TYR A 73 0.70 -7.64 -9.44
C TYR A 73 1.15 -6.25 -8.99
N VAL A 74 1.97 -5.57 -9.79
CA VAL A 74 2.55 -4.27 -9.47
C VAL A 74 2.35 -3.30 -10.62
N LEU A 75 1.72 -2.16 -10.34
CA LEU A 75 1.72 -1.01 -11.23
C LEU A 75 2.74 0.00 -10.71
N ALA A 76 3.84 0.15 -11.44
CA ALA A 76 4.97 0.98 -11.04
C ALA A 76 4.70 2.48 -11.25
N ALA A 77 5.39 3.31 -10.46
CA ALA A 77 5.52 4.73 -10.72
C ALA A 77 6.30 4.98 -12.04
N PRO A 78 6.19 6.18 -12.63
CA PRO A 78 7.00 6.54 -13.78
C PRO A 78 8.50 6.43 -13.49
N SER A 79 9.28 6.05 -14.49
CA SER A 79 10.75 6.02 -14.38
C SER A 79 11.38 7.42 -14.48
N ASP A 80 10.68 8.39 -15.10
CA ASP A 80 11.10 9.78 -15.19
C ASP A 80 10.24 10.62 -14.22
N PRO A 81 10.87 11.28 -13.21
CA PRO A 81 10.15 12.17 -12.29
C PRO A 81 9.37 13.29 -13.00
N GLY A 82 9.80 13.73 -14.20
CA GLY A 82 9.09 14.72 -15.01
C GLY A 82 7.72 14.27 -15.54
N ASP A 83 7.43 12.97 -15.46
CA ASP A 83 6.13 12.43 -15.82
C ASP A 83 5.13 12.43 -14.64
N ALA A 84 5.56 12.73 -13.41
CA ALA A 84 4.70 12.78 -12.23
C ALA A 84 3.52 13.75 -12.40
N ASP A 85 3.79 14.95 -12.94
CA ASP A 85 2.78 15.98 -13.17
C ASP A 85 1.77 15.61 -14.27
N ARG A 86 2.05 14.54 -15.03
CA ARG A 86 1.19 14.06 -16.12
C ARG A 86 0.18 13.02 -15.68
N VAL A 87 0.17 12.67 -14.39
CA VAL A 87 -0.79 11.71 -13.79
C VAL A 87 -1.82 12.50 -12.96
N PRO A 88 -2.95 12.92 -13.54
CA PRO A 88 -3.96 13.67 -12.81
C PRO A 88 -4.73 12.78 -11.83
N ALA A 89 -5.31 13.37 -10.78
CA ALA A 89 -6.11 12.66 -9.78
C ALA A 89 -7.29 11.87 -10.40
N ALA A 90 -7.88 12.39 -11.47
CA ALA A 90 -8.96 11.69 -12.20
C ALA A 90 -8.53 10.34 -12.78
N VAL A 91 -7.27 10.20 -13.22
CA VAL A 91 -6.73 8.91 -13.67
C VAL A 91 -6.54 7.97 -12.49
N VAL A 92 -6.09 8.46 -11.35
CA VAL A 92 -5.99 7.65 -10.11
C VAL A 92 -7.36 7.17 -9.67
N GLU A 93 -8.37 8.02 -9.74
CA GLU A 93 -9.76 7.65 -9.42
C GLU A 93 -10.28 6.53 -10.33
N GLU A 94 -10.14 6.68 -11.66
CA GLU A 94 -10.55 5.66 -12.63
C GLU A 94 -9.78 4.35 -12.41
N LEU A 95 -8.46 4.42 -12.23
CA LEU A 95 -7.60 3.28 -11.95
C LEU A 95 -8.06 2.50 -10.71
N LEU A 96 -8.29 3.18 -9.60
CA LEU A 96 -8.73 2.54 -8.36
C LEU A 96 -10.12 1.93 -8.49
N ARG A 97 -11.05 2.58 -9.20
CA ARG A 97 -12.39 2.03 -9.46
C ARG A 97 -12.33 0.75 -10.30
N VAL A 98 -11.49 0.71 -11.33
CA VAL A 98 -11.28 -0.49 -12.15
C VAL A 98 -10.55 -1.57 -11.36
N ALA A 99 -9.47 -1.22 -10.66
CA ALA A 99 -8.69 -2.18 -9.87
C ALA A 99 -9.55 -2.90 -8.82
N ARG A 100 -10.44 -2.21 -8.11
CA ARG A 100 -11.35 -2.80 -7.10
C ARG A 100 -12.34 -3.81 -7.67
N GLN A 101 -12.61 -3.79 -8.97
CA GLN A 101 -13.51 -4.75 -9.61
C GLN A 101 -12.81 -6.06 -9.97
N HIS A 102 -11.47 -6.04 -10.11
CA HIS A 102 -10.70 -7.14 -10.68
C HIS A 102 -9.66 -7.74 -9.74
N TYR A 103 -9.33 -7.04 -8.65
CA TYR A 103 -8.43 -7.53 -7.60
C TYR A 103 -9.17 -7.64 -6.28
N GLU A 104 -8.84 -8.68 -5.50
CA GLU A 104 -9.40 -8.89 -4.17
C GLU A 104 -8.85 -7.87 -3.18
N TYR A 105 -7.56 -7.52 -3.33
CA TYR A 105 -6.90 -6.49 -2.54
C TYR A 105 -6.13 -5.53 -3.45
N VAL A 106 -6.30 -4.25 -3.19
CA VAL A 106 -5.54 -3.18 -3.85
C VAL A 106 -4.78 -2.40 -2.77
N PHE A 107 -3.47 -2.48 -2.82
CA PHE A 107 -2.58 -1.68 -1.98
C PHE A 107 -2.08 -0.47 -2.76
N VAL A 108 -1.93 0.65 -2.06
CA VAL A 108 -1.42 1.89 -2.65
C VAL A 108 -0.26 2.39 -1.80
N ASP A 109 0.95 2.44 -2.36
CA ASP A 109 2.08 3.14 -1.74
C ASP A 109 2.02 4.62 -2.09
N THR A 110 2.32 5.50 -1.12
CA THR A 110 2.13 6.94 -1.28
C THR A 110 3.39 7.72 -0.91
N PRO A 111 3.63 8.90 -1.53
CA PRO A 111 4.65 9.83 -1.07
C PRO A 111 4.35 10.36 0.34
N PRO A 112 5.28 11.09 0.97
CA PRO A 112 5.05 11.72 2.28
C PRO A 112 4.09 12.91 2.25
N SER A 113 3.82 13.47 1.07
CA SER A 113 2.95 14.64 0.85
C SER A 113 1.52 14.19 0.55
N LEU A 114 0.55 14.97 1.04
CA LEU A 114 -0.88 14.79 0.72
C LEU A 114 -1.22 15.55 -0.56
N THR A 115 -0.78 15.01 -1.69
CA THR A 115 -1.15 15.52 -3.02
C THR A 115 -2.60 15.19 -3.36
N GLU A 116 -3.14 15.78 -4.41
CA GLU A 116 -4.51 15.50 -4.88
C GLU A 116 -4.69 14.00 -5.20
N GLN A 117 -3.69 13.36 -5.82
CA GLN A 117 -3.69 11.92 -6.10
C GLN A 117 -3.77 11.08 -4.81
N VAL A 118 -2.99 11.45 -3.78
CA VAL A 118 -2.99 10.76 -2.48
C VAL A 118 -4.32 10.96 -1.77
N LEU A 119 -4.89 12.15 -1.78
CA LEU A 119 -6.20 12.42 -1.19
C LEU A 119 -7.29 11.62 -1.89
N THR A 120 -7.29 11.57 -3.22
CA THR A 120 -8.20 10.73 -4.01
C THR A 120 -8.06 9.25 -3.63
N ALA A 121 -6.83 8.76 -3.45
CA ALA A 121 -6.61 7.39 -3.01
C ALA A 121 -7.14 7.15 -1.58
N CYS A 122 -6.95 8.09 -0.65
CA CYS A 122 -7.49 8.00 0.70
C CYS A 122 -9.02 7.97 0.72
N ASP A 123 -9.67 8.80 -0.10
CA ASP A 123 -11.14 8.88 -0.19
C ASP A 123 -11.78 7.58 -0.73
N LEU A 124 -11.05 6.88 -1.60
CA LEU A 124 -11.51 5.62 -2.19
C LEU A 124 -11.06 4.38 -1.40
N SER A 125 -10.24 4.54 -0.37
CA SER A 125 -9.69 3.42 0.40
C SER A 125 -10.61 2.98 1.53
N ASP A 126 -10.71 1.67 1.72
CA ASP A 126 -11.44 1.06 2.85
C ASP A 126 -10.60 1.10 4.13
N LEU A 127 -9.28 1.27 4.03
CA LEU A 127 -8.34 1.33 5.15
C LEU A 127 -7.15 2.22 4.82
N THR A 128 -6.78 3.11 5.73
CA THR A 128 -5.57 3.94 5.65
C THR A 128 -4.58 3.56 6.76
N LEU A 129 -3.40 3.08 6.38
CA LEU A 129 -2.31 2.82 7.32
C LEU A 129 -1.43 4.06 7.46
N LEU A 130 -1.38 4.61 8.65
CA LEU A 130 -0.61 5.78 9.01
C LEU A 130 0.66 5.35 9.74
N ILE A 131 1.84 5.64 9.18
CA ILE A 131 3.10 5.15 9.71
C ILE A 131 3.98 6.28 10.25
N ALA A 132 4.57 6.07 11.42
CA ALA A 132 5.59 6.93 11.99
C ALA A 132 6.73 6.12 12.62
N THR A 133 7.85 6.78 12.87
CA THR A 133 8.96 6.34 13.72
C THR A 133 8.91 7.09 15.05
N LEU A 134 9.62 6.58 16.09
CA LEU A 134 9.66 7.21 17.41
C LEU A 134 10.61 8.42 17.43
N ASP A 135 10.33 9.42 16.60
CA ASP A 135 11.03 10.70 16.57
C ASP A 135 10.03 11.86 16.44
N ILE A 136 10.39 13.00 17.02
CA ILE A 136 9.49 14.18 17.09
C ILE A 136 9.05 14.67 15.72
N PRO A 137 9.92 14.78 14.69
CA PRO A 137 9.49 15.19 13.35
C PRO A 137 8.49 14.23 12.71
N ALA A 138 8.69 12.91 12.85
CA ALA A 138 7.78 11.91 12.29
C ALA A 138 6.40 11.97 12.97
N VAL A 139 6.36 12.06 14.30
CA VAL A 139 5.11 12.19 15.07
C VAL A 139 4.38 13.50 14.74
N LYS A 140 5.11 14.62 14.63
CA LYS A 140 4.54 15.91 14.20
C LYS A 140 3.91 15.79 12.81
N ASN A 141 4.63 15.23 11.84
CA ASN A 141 4.13 15.10 10.47
C ASN A 141 2.91 14.17 10.40
N LEU A 142 2.92 13.06 11.15
CA LEU A 142 1.77 12.18 11.23
C LEU A 142 0.55 12.88 11.85
N ARG A 143 0.76 13.69 12.91
CA ARG A 143 -0.32 14.50 13.50
C ARG A 143 -0.91 15.48 12.48
N ILE A 144 -0.08 16.15 11.68
CA ILE A 144 -0.55 17.04 10.61
C ILE A 144 -1.40 16.25 9.60
N ALA A 145 -0.94 15.08 9.17
CA ALA A 145 -1.69 14.23 8.25
C ALA A 145 -3.05 13.81 8.83
N ILE A 146 -3.09 13.36 10.10
CA ILE A 146 -4.33 13.00 10.79
C ILE A 146 -5.30 14.20 10.83
N ASN A 147 -4.81 15.38 11.22
CA ASN A 147 -5.65 16.59 11.31
C ASN A 147 -6.19 17.00 9.93
N THR A 148 -5.38 16.86 8.87
CA THR A 148 -5.81 17.13 7.49
C THR A 148 -6.92 16.17 7.06
N LEU A 149 -6.75 14.87 7.29
CA LEU A 149 -7.77 13.85 7.00
C LEU A 149 -9.05 14.10 7.83
N ASP A 150 -8.94 14.55 9.08
CA ASP A 150 -10.09 14.93 9.91
C ASP A 150 -10.84 16.12 9.33
N THR A 151 -10.12 17.14 8.86
CA THR A 151 -10.69 18.34 8.24
C THR A 151 -11.42 18.02 6.94
N LEU A 152 -10.91 17.03 6.18
CA LEU A 152 -11.52 16.55 4.95
C LEU A 152 -12.69 15.57 5.19
N GLY A 153 -12.98 15.24 6.45
CA GLY A 153 -14.11 14.35 6.78
C GLY A 153 -13.85 12.86 6.57
N ALA A 154 -12.58 12.46 6.34
CA ALA A 154 -12.24 11.04 6.19
C ALA A 154 -12.53 10.26 7.49
N SER A 155 -13.08 9.05 7.38
CA SER A 155 -13.47 8.21 8.52
C SER A 155 -12.29 7.92 9.45
N LYS A 156 -12.51 8.05 10.76
CA LYS A 156 -11.51 7.71 11.78
C LYS A 156 -11.40 6.20 12.02
N ASP A 157 -12.49 5.47 11.83
CA ASP A 157 -12.58 4.03 12.08
C ASP A 157 -11.79 3.22 11.05
N ASN A 158 -11.49 3.83 9.91
CA ASN A 158 -10.72 3.24 8.81
C ASN A 158 -9.24 3.59 8.86
N ARG A 159 -8.72 4.00 10.03
CA ARG A 159 -7.30 4.37 10.19
C ARG A 159 -6.60 3.44 11.15
N VAL A 160 -5.44 2.97 10.76
CA VAL A 160 -4.55 2.13 11.56
C VAL A 160 -3.22 2.88 11.73
N VAL A 161 -2.83 3.15 12.98
CA VAL A 161 -1.54 3.77 13.28
C VAL A 161 -0.49 2.71 13.55
N VAL A 162 0.58 2.72 12.75
CA VAL A 162 1.70 1.80 12.84
C VAL A 162 2.96 2.56 13.26
N VAL A 163 3.62 2.12 14.32
CA VAL A 163 4.93 2.62 14.71
C VAL A 163 6.00 1.67 14.18
N ASN A 164 6.81 2.16 13.26
CA ASN A 164 7.94 1.42 12.71
C ASN A 164 9.21 1.68 13.55
N ARG A 165 10.10 0.70 13.61
CA ARG A 165 11.31 0.71 14.45
C ARG A 165 10.98 1.03 15.91
N ALA A 166 9.93 0.38 16.42
CA ALA A 166 9.31 0.66 17.70
C ALA A 166 10.20 0.29 18.92
N ASP A 167 11.28 -0.43 18.70
CA ASP A 167 12.30 -0.82 19.68
C ASP A 167 13.48 0.18 19.77
N ALA A 168 13.46 1.25 18.97
CA ALA A 168 14.48 2.29 19.01
C ALA A 168 14.46 3.00 20.38
N LYS A 169 15.60 2.96 21.08
CA LYS A 169 15.78 3.62 22.39
C LYS A 169 16.07 5.11 22.23
N VAL A 170 15.06 5.88 21.82
CA VAL A 170 15.19 7.31 21.47
C VAL A 170 14.53 8.25 22.49
N GLY A 171 14.17 7.75 23.67
CA GLY A 171 13.59 8.57 24.76
C GLY A 171 12.09 8.88 24.61
N LEU A 172 11.49 8.69 23.44
CA LEU A 172 10.04 8.86 23.23
C LEU A 172 9.32 7.55 23.56
N LYS A 173 8.33 7.61 24.44
CA LYS A 173 7.52 6.43 24.79
C LYS A 173 6.28 6.34 23.90
N PRO A 174 5.78 5.12 23.61
CA PRO A 174 4.55 4.94 22.85
C PRO A 174 3.35 5.73 23.41
N ALA A 175 3.20 5.81 24.72
CA ALA A 175 2.14 6.58 25.37
C ALA A 175 2.24 8.10 25.07
N ASP A 176 3.45 8.64 24.94
CA ASP A 176 3.66 10.06 24.59
C ASP A 176 3.25 10.30 23.13
N VAL A 177 3.49 9.31 22.25
CA VAL A 177 3.07 9.35 20.84
C VAL A 177 1.54 9.29 20.74
N GLU A 178 0.88 8.38 21.44
CA GLU A 178 -0.58 8.27 21.47
C GLU A 178 -1.24 9.55 21.97
N ALA A 179 -0.70 10.13 23.05
CA ALA A 179 -1.18 11.42 23.58
C ALA A 179 -0.98 12.56 22.57
N ALA A 180 0.16 12.60 21.88
CA ALA A 180 0.44 13.59 20.85
C ALA A 180 -0.46 13.45 19.62
N LEU A 181 -0.72 12.23 19.17
CA LEU A 181 -1.55 11.93 17.99
C LEU A 181 -3.04 12.02 18.30
N LYS A 182 -3.44 11.88 19.57
CA LYS A 182 -4.84 11.64 20.00
C LYS A 182 -5.45 10.42 19.30
N HIS A 183 -4.61 9.41 19.08
CA HIS A 183 -4.95 8.17 18.39
C HIS A 183 -4.12 7.03 18.98
N SER A 184 -4.71 5.86 19.18
CA SER A 184 -4.00 4.69 19.69
C SER A 184 -3.05 4.11 18.63
N ILE A 185 -1.93 3.56 19.08
CA ILE A 185 -1.01 2.79 18.23
C ILE A 185 -1.59 1.39 18.08
N THR A 186 -1.99 1.04 16.86
CA THR A 186 -2.57 -0.27 16.56
C THR A 186 -1.50 -1.35 16.44
N ALA A 187 -0.36 -1.04 15.82
CA ALA A 187 0.70 -2.02 15.60
C ALA A 187 2.11 -1.41 15.75
N ARG A 188 3.06 -2.28 16.10
CA ARG A 188 4.46 -1.92 16.28
C ARG A 188 5.34 -2.88 15.50
N ILE A 189 6.24 -2.34 14.69
CA ILE A 189 7.19 -3.12 13.89
C ILE A 189 8.59 -2.88 14.46
N PRO A 190 9.34 -3.93 14.85
CA PRO A 190 10.69 -3.77 15.37
C PRO A 190 11.69 -3.39 14.26
N SER A 191 12.83 -2.83 14.65
CA SER A 191 13.98 -2.62 13.76
C SER A 191 14.54 -3.97 13.32
N SER A 192 15.00 -4.07 12.08
CA SER A 192 15.68 -5.27 11.58
C SER A 192 16.65 -4.94 10.46
N VAL A 193 17.83 -5.55 10.50
CA VAL A 193 18.81 -5.53 9.41
C VAL A 193 18.38 -6.42 8.23
N SER A 194 17.45 -7.36 8.47
CA SER A 194 16.89 -8.22 7.43
C SER A 194 16.10 -7.39 6.39
N VAL A 195 15.50 -6.28 6.79
CA VAL A 195 14.69 -5.45 5.88
C VAL A 195 15.53 -4.88 4.73
N PRO A 196 16.59 -4.08 4.95
CA PRO A 196 17.41 -3.60 3.84
C PRO A 196 18.09 -4.76 3.09
N SER A 197 18.43 -5.84 3.75
CA SER A 197 19.02 -7.03 3.13
C SER A 197 18.03 -7.71 2.16
N SER A 198 16.77 -7.86 2.52
CA SER A 198 15.73 -8.45 1.67
C SER A 198 15.37 -7.54 0.48
N ILE A 199 15.32 -6.21 0.69
CA ILE A 199 15.15 -5.24 -0.39
C ILE A 199 16.28 -5.39 -1.43
N ASN A 200 17.53 -5.51 -0.99
CA ASN A 200 18.67 -5.70 -1.89
C ASN A 200 18.61 -7.04 -2.67
N ARG A 201 17.85 -8.02 -2.20
CA ARG A 201 17.56 -9.28 -2.90
C ARG A 201 16.28 -9.24 -3.73
N GLY A 202 15.51 -8.15 -3.67
CA GLY A 202 14.24 -8.01 -4.36
C GLY A 202 13.12 -8.92 -3.84
N VAL A 203 13.24 -9.41 -2.62
CA VAL A 203 12.23 -10.29 -2.00
C VAL A 203 11.70 -9.64 -0.73
N ALA A 204 10.39 -9.55 -0.59
CA ALA A 204 9.78 -9.03 0.63
C ALA A 204 10.22 -9.83 1.87
N VAL A 205 10.59 -9.16 2.97
CA VAL A 205 11.12 -9.82 4.18
C VAL A 205 10.13 -10.83 4.78
N VAL A 206 8.85 -10.65 4.56
CA VAL A 206 7.80 -11.60 5.00
C VAL A 206 7.89 -12.96 4.31
N LEU A 207 8.51 -13.02 3.14
CA LEU A 207 8.75 -14.24 2.36
C LEU A 207 10.19 -14.74 2.54
N ASP A 208 11.15 -13.82 2.55
CA ASP A 208 12.59 -14.11 2.62
C ASP A 208 13.00 -14.62 4.01
N GLU A 209 12.54 -13.95 5.07
CA GLU A 209 12.81 -14.33 6.46
C GLU A 209 11.50 -14.43 7.28
N PRO A 210 10.62 -15.40 6.96
CA PRO A 210 9.27 -15.45 7.53
C PRO A 210 9.24 -15.65 9.04
N ARG A 211 10.33 -16.12 9.66
CA ARG A 211 10.44 -16.32 11.11
C ARG A 211 11.00 -15.11 11.85
N SER A 212 11.42 -14.06 11.13
CA SER A 212 11.95 -12.86 11.77
C SER A 212 10.85 -12.09 12.53
N PRO A 213 11.18 -11.39 13.62
CA PRO A 213 10.21 -10.60 14.38
C PRO A 213 9.52 -9.52 13.52
N VAL A 214 10.23 -8.91 12.58
CA VAL A 214 9.67 -7.91 11.66
C VAL A 214 8.65 -8.53 10.71
N ALA A 215 8.94 -9.71 10.15
CA ALA A 215 8.02 -10.44 9.29
C ALA A 215 6.75 -10.88 10.07
N ALA A 216 6.92 -11.34 11.31
CA ALA A 216 5.80 -11.71 12.17
C ALA A 216 4.88 -10.51 12.47
N ALA A 217 5.47 -9.34 12.77
CA ALA A 217 4.70 -8.11 13.01
C ALA A 217 3.91 -7.66 11.77
N ILE A 218 4.53 -7.69 10.58
CA ILE A 218 3.87 -7.32 9.32
C ILE A 218 2.74 -8.31 8.99
N ARG A 219 2.96 -9.61 9.12
CA ARG A 219 1.89 -10.61 8.93
C ARG A 219 0.74 -10.41 9.89
N SER A 220 1.02 -10.11 11.16
CA SER A 220 -0.03 -9.81 12.14
C SER A 220 -0.90 -8.65 11.69
N ILE A 221 -0.30 -7.55 11.19
CA ILE A 221 -1.05 -6.41 10.63
C ILE A 221 -1.91 -6.88 9.44
N ALA A 222 -1.34 -7.63 8.50
CA ALA A 222 -2.09 -8.12 7.35
C ALA A 222 -3.27 -9.02 7.75
N ASP A 223 -3.07 -9.90 8.74
CA ASP A 223 -4.11 -10.85 9.16
C ASP A 223 -5.21 -10.16 9.99
N THR A 224 -4.85 -9.28 10.96
CA THR A 224 -5.83 -8.68 11.88
C THR A 224 -6.51 -7.44 11.30
N GLU A 225 -5.77 -6.56 10.63
CA GLU A 225 -6.30 -5.28 10.18
C GLU A 225 -6.82 -5.32 8.73
N ILE A 226 -6.35 -6.26 7.91
CA ILE A 226 -6.73 -6.34 6.50
C ILE A 226 -7.61 -7.56 6.25
N ARG A 227 -7.05 -8.77 6.39
CA ARG A 227 -7.75 -10.00 6.00
C ARG A 227 -8.93 -10.33 6.90
N ALA A 228 -8.81 -10.16 8.21
CA ALA A 228 -9.93 -10.38 9.13
C ALA A 228 -11.06 -9.36 8.94
N ARG A 229 -10.75 -8.11 8.55
CA ARG A 229 -11.76 -7.07 8.35
C ARG A 229 -12.44 -7.15 6.98
N PHE A 230 -11.72 -7.55 5.93
CA PHE A 230 -12.18 -7.45 4.54
C PHE A 230 -12.18 -8.78 3.77
N GLY A 231 -11.69 -9.87 4.33
CA GLY A 231 -11.53 -11.16 3.66
C GLY A 231 -12.82 -11.72 3.07
N ASP A 232 -13.94 -11.63 3.80
CA ASP A 232 -15.24 -12.12 3.31
C ASP A 232 -15.79 -11.24 2.18
N VAL A 233 -15.52 -9.95 2.20
CA VAL A 233 -15.93 -9.00 1.15
C VAL A 233 -15.13 -9.27 -0.13
N ALA A 234 -13.83 -9.50 0.00
CA ALA A 234 -12.95 -9.83 -1.11
C ALA A 234 -13.38 -11.12 -1.83
N GLN A 235 -13.66 -12.21 -1.08
CA GLN A 235 -14.11 -13.47 -1.65
C GLN A 235 -15.46 -13.36 -2.36
N ASN A 236 -16.38 -12.56 -1.85
CA ASN A 236 -17.70 -12.36 -2.46
C ASN A 236 -17.63 -11.48 -3.73
N GLY A 237 -16.72 -10.51 -3.80
CA GLY A 237 -16.45 -9.71 -4.99
C GLY A 237 -15.90 -10.54 -6.14
N ALA A 238 -14.90 -11.37 -5.89
CA ALA A 238 -14.30 -12.28 -6.86
C ALA A 238 -15.31 -13.32 -7.38
N LYS A 239 -16.16 -13.88 -6.50
CA LYS A 239 -17.23 -14.83 -6.91
C LYS A 239 -18.28 -14.16 -7.81
N ARG A 240 -18.61 -12.89 -7.61
CA ARG A 240 -19.54 -12.15 -8.48
C ARG A 240 -18.94 -11.90 -9.86
N ALA A 241 -17.67 -11.54 -9.96
CA ALA A 241 -16.99 -11.37 -11.24
C ALA A 241 -16.89 -12.70 -12.03
N PHE A 242 -16.57 -13.81 -11.36
CA PHE A 242 -16.54 -15.14 -11.99
C PHE A 242 -17.93 -15.68 -12.35
N GLY A 243 -18.96 -15.35 -11.58
CA GLY A 243 -20.36 -15.73 -11.87
C GLY A 243 -20.92 -15.09 -13.13
N LEU A 244 -20.56 -13.83 -13.39
CA LEU A 244 -20.96 -13.10 -14.61
C LEU A 244 -20.31 -13.64 -15.88
N LEU A 245 -19.12 -14.20 -15.81
CA LEU A 245 -18.44 -14.84 -16.94
C LEU A 245 -19.01 -16.24 -17.30
N ARG A 246 -19.62 -16.94 -16.34
CA ARG A 246 -20.25 -18.27 -16.57
C ARG A 246 -21.69 -18.20 -17.11
N SER A 247 -22.38 -17.09 -16.99
CA SER A 247 -23.77 -16.96 -17.43
C SER A 247 -23.93 -16.51 -18.90
N LYS A 248 -22.81 -16.38 -19.63
CA LYS A 248 -22.80 -16.03 -21.07
C LYS A 248 -22.27 -17.18 -21.95
N LYS A 249 -22.70 -18.41 -21.67
CA LYS A 249 -22.58 -19.54 -22.59
C LYS A 249 -23.97 -20.06 -22.91
#